data_8f37deb4bf7767530ab793f40c1f1c68
#
_entry.id   8f37deb4bf7767530ab793f40c1f1c68
#
_cell.length_a   1.000
_cell.length_b   1.000
_cell.length_c   1.000
_cell.angle_alpha   90.00
_cell.angle_beta   90.00
_cell.angle_gamma   90.00
#
_symmetry.space_group_name_H-M   'P 1'
#
loop_
_entity.id
_entity.type
_entity.pdbx_description
1 polymer ?
#
loop_
_entity_poly.entity_id
_entity_poly.type
_entity_poly.pdbx_seq_one_letter_code
_entity_poly.pdbx_strand_id
1 'polypeptide(L)'
;MTAAAAPHKLIKSATGDWEVVIGMEVHAQVTSNSKLFSGASTAFGGEPNSHVSLVDAAMPGMLPVINEECVRQAVLTGLGLNAKINLRSVFDRKNYFYPDSPQGYQISQYKSPIVGEGEVSLELDGGRSVTIGIERLHLEQDAGKLLHDQSPTMSYVDLNRCGVALMEIVSKPDIRDAEQAKAYVTKLRSILRYLGTCDGDMEKGSRSEEHTSELQ
;
A
#
# COMPACT_ATOMS: atom_id res chain seq x y z
N MET A 1 -23.07 24.82 -5.55
CA MET A 1 -23.03 25.32 -4.16
C MET A 1 -22.25 24.27 -3.38
N THR A 2 -20.98 24.55 -3.07
CA THR A 2 -20.14 23.71 -2.23
C THR A 2 -20.71 23.75 -0.82
N ALA A 3 -21.19 22.62 -0.31
CA ALA A 3 -21.59 22.50 1.09
C ALA A 3 -20.37 22.86 1.96
N ALA A 4 -20.53 23.81 2.87
CA ALA A 4 -19.50 24.12 3.84
C ALA A 4 -19.18 22.86 4.65
N ALA A 5 -17.90 22.52 4.78
CA ALA A 5 -17.47 21.43 5.62
C ALA A 5 -18.04 21.62 7.04
N ALA A 6 -18.63 20.58 7.63
CA ALA A 6 -19.09 20.64 9.01
C ALA A 6 -17.90 20.98 9.91
N PRO A 7 -18.09 21.81 10.97
CA PRO A 7 -16.99 22.18 11.85
C PRO A 7 -16.41 20.91 12.49
N HIS A 8 -15.09 20.75 12.37
CA HIS A 8 -14.37 19.62 12.98
C HIS A 8 -14.51 19.67 14.50
N LYS A 9 -14.60 18.48 15.10
CA LYS A 9 -14.71 18.35 16.56
C LYS A 9 -13.37 18.67 17.20
N LEU A 10 -13.25 19.84 17.79
CA LEU A 10 -12.07 20.23 18.56
C LEU A 10 -12.05 19.54 19.93
N ILE A 11 -10.86 19.09 20.33
CA ILE A 11 -10.57 18.56 21.66
C ILE A 11 -10.09 19.71 22.53
N LYS A 12 -10.86 20.06 23.55
CA LYS A 12 -10.48 21.14 24.49
C LYS A 12 -9.44 20.65 25.48
N SER A 13 -8.35 21.43 25.66
CA SER A 13 -7.32 21.18 26.66
C SER A 13 -6.97 22.45 27.43
N ALA A 14 -6.11 22.33 28.44
CA ALA A 14 -5.61 23.46 29.21
C ALA A 14 -4.69 24.40 28.39
N THR A 15 -4.14 23.90 27.28
CA THR A 15 -3.20 24.65 26.42
C THR A 15 -3.83 25.20 25.14
N GLY A 16 -5.11 24.88 24.87
CA GLY A 16 -5.84 25.33 23.70
C GLY A 16 -6.77 24.26 23.13
N ASP A 17 -7.37 24.57 22.01
CA ASP A 17 -8.23 23.63 21.27
C ASP A 17 -7.38 22.89 20.24
N TRP A 18 -7.56 21.56 20.14
CA TRP A 18 -6.77 20.68 19.29
C TRP A 18 -7.65 19.98 18.25
N GLU A 19 -7.16 19.82 17.04
CA GLU A 19 -7.79 19.05 15.99
C GLU A 19 -7.10 17.69 15.81
N VAL A 20 -7.88 16.62 15.61
CA VAL A 20 -7.33 15.32 15.20
C VAL A 20 -7.07 15.35 13.71
N VAL A 21 -5.84 15.03 13.30
CA VAL A 21 -5.41 14.94 11.91
C VAL A 21 -4.88 13.53 11.65
N ILE A 22 -5.41 12.85 10.64
CA ILE A 22 -5.06 11.46 10.30
C ILE A 22 -4.62 11.38 8.85
N GLY A 23 -3.44 10.82 8.62
CA GLY A 23 -2.99 10.31 7.34
C GLY A 23 -3.04 8.78 7.34
N MET A 24 -3.27 8.18 6.18
CA MET A 24 -3.33 6.71 6.03
C MET A 24 -2.45 6.25 4.86
N GLU A 25 -1.73 5.17 5.09
CA GLU A 25 -0.99 4.43 4.09
C GLU A 25 -1.67 3.06 3.93
N VAL A 26 -2.06 2.73 2.71
CA VAL A 26 -2.76 1.49 2.39
C VAL A 26 -1.92 0.69 1.42
N HIS A 27 -1.48 -0.49 1.85
CA HIS A 27 -0.78 -1.45 1.00
C HIS A 27 -1.79 -2.41 0.36
N ALA A 28 -1.68 -2.59 -0.94
CA ALA A 28 -2.50 -3.50 -1.71
C ALA A 28 -1.63 -4.35 -2.64
N GLN A 29 -1.67 -5.67 -2.46
CA GLN A 29 -0.98 -6.58 -3.38
C GLN A 29 -1.64 -6.50 -4.76
N VAL A 30 -0.79 -6.34 -5.77
CA VAL A 30 -1.22 -6.28 -7.17
C VAL A 30 -1.67 -7.66 -7.65
N THR A 31 -2.82 -7.72 -8.30
CA THR A 31 -3.31 -8.95 -8.93
C THR A 31 -2.48 -9.26 -10.17
N SER A 32 -1.42 -10.03 -10.01
CA SER A 32 -0.53 -10.49 -11.08
C SER A 32 -0.13 -11.94 -10.83
N ASN A 33 0.08 -12.72 -11.88
CA ASN A 33 0.52 -14.11 -11.77
C ASN A 33 2.02 -14.25 -11.46
N SER A 34 2.78 -13.18 -11.60
CA SER A 34 4.21 -13.14 -11.30
C SER A 34 4.58 -11.88 -10.51
N LYS A 35 5.71 -11.93 -9.83
CA LYS A 35 6.18 -10.87 -8.93
C LYS A 35 6.60 -9.60 -9.67
N LEU A 36 6.91 -8.53 -8.92
CA LEU A 36 7.23 -7.22 -9.48
C LEU A 36 8.48 -7.25 -10.36
N PHE A 37 9.51 -8.01 -9.98
CA PHE A 37 10.80 -8.03 -10.66
C PHE A 37 11.28 -9.44 -11.02
N SER A 38 10.41 -10.44 -10.92
CA SER A 38 10.75 -11.81 -11.28
C SER A 38 9.54 -12.58 -11.81
N GLY A 39 9.80 -13.68 -12.49
CA GLY A 39 8.77 -14.58 -13.00
C GLY A 39 8.23 -15.57 -11.97
N ALA A 40 8.64 -15.50 -10.70
CA ALA A 40 8.13 -16.40 -9.67
C ALA A 40 6.63 -16.18 -9.42
N SER A 41 5.94 -17.25 -9.08
CA SER A 41 4.49 -17.26 -8.86
C SER A 41 4.11 -16.40 -7.65
N THR A 42 2.95 -15.75 -7.74
CA THR A 42 2.29 -15.04 -6.63
C THR A 42 1.14 -15.83 -6.01
N ALA A 43 0.96 -17.10 -6.42
CA ALA A 43 -0.13 -17.94 -5.93
C ALA A 43 -0.03 -18.13 -4.40
N PHE A 44 -1.16 -17.93 -3.71
CA PHE A 44 -1.24 -18.13 -2.26
C PHE A 44 -1.26 -19.62 -1.89
N GLY A 45 -0.67 -19.97 -0.73
CA GLY A 45 -0.78 -21.31 -0.15
C GLY A 45 0.19 -22.36 -0.71
N GLY A 46 1.24 -21.95 -1.42
CA GLY A 46 2.34 -22.84 -1.80
C GLY A 46 3.19 -23.28 -0.61
N GLU A 47 3.90 -24.41 -0.76
CA GLU A 47 4.90 -24.84 0.23
C GLU A 47 5.95 -23.72 0.46
N PRO A 48 6.45 -23.53 1.68
CA PRO A 48 7.43 -22.50 1.98
C PRO A 48 8.63 -22.52 1.02
N ASN A 49 8.99 -21.35 0.51
CA ASN A 49 10.08 -21.15 -0.46
C ASN A 49 9.90 -21.85 -1.83
N SER A 50 8.70 -22.28 -2.20
CA SER A 50 8.43 -22.88 -3.52
C SER A 50 8.23 -21.84 -4.62
N HIS A 51 7.89 -20.60 -4.29
CA HIS A 51 7.65 -19.49 -5.21
C HIS A 51 8.78 -18.44 -5.11
N VAL A 52 10.02 -18.86 -5.26
CA VAL A 52 11.21 -18.01 -5.10
C VAL A 52 12.08 -18.10 -6.33
N SER A 53 12.40 -16.96 -6.94
CA SER A 53 13.40 -16.87 -7.99
C SER A 53 14.78 -16.50 -7.43
N LEU A 54 15.80 -16.59 -8.26
CA LEU A 54 17.15 -16.14 -7.90
C LEU A 54 17.22 -14.64 -7.59
N VAL A 55 16.33 -13.82 -8.21
CA VAL A 55 16.19 -12.39 -7.89
C VAL A 55 15.62 -12.22 -6.48
N ASP A 56 14.54 -12.95 -6.14
CA ASP A 56 13.90 -12.86 -4.83
C ASP A 56 14.83 -13.33 -3.70
N ALA A 57 15.68 -14.32 -4.00
CA ALA A 57 16.68 -14.84 -3.08
C ALA A 57 17.98 -13.98 -3.02
N ALA A 58 18.01 -12.85 -3.72
CA ALA A 58 19.16 -11.95 -3.80
C ALA A 58 20.48 -12.63 -4.21
N MET A 59 20.42 -13.61 -5.12
CA MET A 59 21.63 -14.30 -5.58
C MET A 59 22.54 -13.35 -6.34
N PRO A 60 23.87 -13.46 -6.16
CA PRO A 60 24.84 -12.58 -6.80
C PRO A 60 24.69 -12.54 -8.33
N GLY A 61 24.68 -11.33 -8.90
CA GLY A 61 24.56 -11.11 -10.33
C GLY A 61 23.14 -11.06 -10.88
N MET A 62 22.12 -11.33 -10.07
CA MET A 62 20.72 -11.21 -10.49
C MET A 62 20.26 -9.76 -10.45
N LEU A 63 19.65 -9.31 -11.55
CA LEU A 63 19.15 -7.95 -11.70
C LEU A 63 17.63 -7.98 -11.89
N PRO A 64 16.90 -7.01 -11.26
CA PRO A 64 15.46 -6.92 -11.40
C PRO A 64 15.07 -6.48 -12.82
N VAL A 65 14.00 -7.09 -13.35
CA VAL A 65 13.32 -6.67 -14.58
C VAL A 65 11.86 -6.47 -14.27
N ILE A 66 11.34 -5.27 -14.53
CA ILE A 66 9.99 -4.88 -14.12
C ILE A 66 8.91 -5.68 -14.86
N ASN A 67 7.87 -6.03 -14.14
CA ASN A 67 6.67 -6.69 -14.66
C ASN A 67 5.69 -5.62 -15.20
N GLU A 68 5.43 -5.67 -16.50
CA GLU A 68 4.51 -4.74 -17.18
C GLU A 68 3.09 -4.77 -16.61
N GLU A 69 2.60 -5.95 -16.23
CA GLU A 69 1.25 -6.08 -15.65
C GLU A 69 1.12 -5.33 -14.32
N CYS A 70 2.15 -5.33 -13.49
CA CYS A 70 2.14 -4.56 -12.24
C CYS A 70 2.09 -3.05 -12.52
N VAL A 71 2.81 -2.57 -13.52
CA VAL A 71 2.75 -1.16 -13.98
C VAL A 71 1.36 -0.82 -14.49
N ARG A 72 0.79 -1.66 -15.36
CA ARG A 72 -0.54 -1.47 -15.91
C ARG A 72 -1.61 -1.35 -14.82
N GLN A 73 -1.55 -2.21 -13.81
CA GLN A 73 -2.50 -2.20 -12.71
C GLN A 73 -2.33 -1.00 -11.77
N ALA A 74 -1.11 -0.55 -11.54
CA ALA A 74 -0.87 0.69 -10.80
C ALA A 74 -1.45 1.92 -11.53
N VAL A 75 -1.26 1.99 -12.85
CA VAL A 75 -1.87 3.05 -13.69
C VAL A 75 -3.40 3.00 -13.64
N LEU A 76 -3.98 1.81 -13.78
CA LEU A 76 -5.43 1.61 -13.70
C LEU A 76 -5.99 2.05 -12.35
N THR A 77 -5.32 1.70 -11.26
CA THR A 77 -5.67 2.14 -9.92
C THR A 77 -5.58 3.67 -9.80
N GLY A 78 -4.50 4.27 -10.30
CA GLY A 78 -4.33 5.72 -10.32
C GLY A 78 -5.47 6.45 -11.03
N LEU A 79 -5.91 5.94 -12.17
CA LEU A 79 -7.08 6.49 -12.89
C LEU A 79 -8.37 6.37 -12.05
N GLY A 80 -8.56 5.26 -11.35
CA GLY A 80 -9.69 5.07 -10.44
C GLY A 80 -9.68 5.96 -9.20
N LEU A 81 -8.53 6.54 -8.87
CA LEU A 81 -8.33 7.50 -7.79
C LEU A 81 -8.35 8.96 -8.28
N ASN A 82 -8.79 9.23 -9.52
CA ASN A 82 -8.70 10.55 -10.16
C ASN A 82 -7.31 11.17 -10.08
N ALA A 83 -6.27 10.34 -10.10
CA ALA A 83 -4.91 10.76 -9.86
C ALA A 83 -4.14 11.03 -11.16
N LYS A 84 -3.14 11.88 -11.07
CA LYS A 84 -2.24 12.19 -12.17
C LYS A 84 -1.29 11.01 -12.41
N ILE A 85 -1.28 10.48 -13.64
CA ILE A 85 -0.30 9.47 -14.04
C ILE A 85 1.00 10.15 -14.47
N ASN A 86 2.12 9.73 -13.88
CA ASN A 86 3.44 10.24 -14.22
C ASN A 86 4.04 9.37 -15.34
N LEU A 87 4.30 9.98 -16.51
CA LEU A 87 4.88 9.28 -17.66
C LEU A 87 6.35 8.89 -17.47
N ARG A 88 6.99 9.42 -16.43
CA ARG A 88 8.33 9.05 -15.98
C ARG A 88 8.30 8.80 -14.50
N SER A 89 8.71 7.62 -14.09
CA SER A 89 8.87 7.25 -12.70
C SER A 89 10.23 6.61 -12.46
N VAL A 90 10.68 6.61 -11.20
CA VAL A 90 12.00 6.10 -10.82
C VAL A 90 11.83 5.22 -9.59
N PHE A 91 12.52 4.08 -9.58
CA PHE A 91 12.65 3.25 -8.39
C PHE A 91 13.88 3.64 -7.59
N ASP A 92 13.71 3.71 -6.30
CA ASP A 92 14.73 3.97 -5.30
C ASP A 92 15.00 2.69 -4.49
N ARG A 93 16.05 2.69 -3.68
CA ARG A 93 16.35 1.61 -2.72
C ARG A 93 16.11 2.13 -1.32
N LYS A 94 15.18 1.50 -0.59
CA LYS A 94 14.90 1.76 0.81
C LYS A 94 15.61 0.68 1.65
N ASN A 95 16.63 1.05 2.39
CA ASN A 95 17.38 0.09 3.22
C ASN A 95 16.46 -0.59 4.23
N TYR A 96 16.50 -1.92 4.26
CA TYR A 96 15.67 -2.75 5.10
C TYR A 96 16.43 -4.03 5.44
N PHE A 97 17.02 -4.07 6.64
CA PHE A 97 17.93 -5.14 7.09
C PHE A 97 17.18 -6.16 7.94
N TYR A 98 16.34 -6.97 7.31
CA TYR A 98 15.60 -8.04 7.94
C TYR A 98 15.73 -9.34 7.16
N PRO A 99 15.64 -10.52 7.81
CA PRO A 99 15.80 -11.82 7.13
C PRO A 99 14.79 -12.08 6.03
N ASP A 100 13.60 -11.47 6.09
CA ASP A 100 12.53 -11.58 5.10
C ASP A 100 12.74 -10.71 3.84
N SER A 101 13.83 -9.94 3.81
CA SER A 101 14.31 -9.20 2.64
C SER A 101 15.78 -9.54 2.36
N PRO A 102 16.06 -10.64 1.64
CA PRO A 102 17.43 -11.16 1.46
C PRO A 102 18.40 -10.15 0.84
N GLN A 103 17.93 -9.26 0.00
CA GLN A 103 18.74 -8.21 -0.66
C GLN A 103 19.16 -7.08 0.29
N GLY A 104 18.58 -6.99 1.50
CA GLY A 104 18.89 -5.95 2.47
C GLY A 104 18.31 -4.57 2.14
N TYR A 105 17.48 -4.47 1.11
CA TYR A 105 16.75 -3.26 0.73
C TYR A 105 15.45 -3.63 0.03
N GLN A 106 14.49 -2.72 0.06
CA GLN A 106 13.24 -2.78 -0.70
C GLN A 106 13.38 -1.86 -1.91
N ILE A 107 13.03 -2.35 -3.09
CA ILE A 107 12.88 -1.49 -4.26
C ILE A 107 11.48 -0.86 -4.15
N SER A 108 11.45 0.46 -4.10
CA SER A 108 10.26 1.28 -3.90
C SER A 108 10.35 2.57 -4.72
N GLN A 109 9.38 3.47 -4.62
CA GLN A 109 9.39 4.76 -5.30
C GLN A 109 9.10 5.86 -4.27
N TYR A 110 9.77 7.00 -4.36
CA TYR A 110 9.56 8.13 -3.45
C TYR A 110 9.32 9.44 -4.19
N LYS A 111 10.40 10.05 -4.74
CA LYS A 111 10.30 11.38 -5.38
C LYS A 111 9.62 11.37 -6.74
N SER A 112 9.63 10.24 -7.42
CA SER A 112 9.08 10.10 -8.77
C SER A 112 8.18 8.86 -8.84
N PRO A 113 7.06 8.85 -8.11
CA PRO A 113 6.13 7.73 -8.09
C PRO A 113 5.44 7.58 -9.45
N ILE A 114 4.89 6.40 -9.71
CA ILE A 114 4.14 6.13 -10.94
C ILE A 114 2.83 6.92 -11.00
N VAL A 115 2.20 7.16 -9.84
CA VAL A 115 0.96 7.92 -9.71
C VAL A 115 1.19 9.05 -8.71
N GLY A 116 0.89 10.26 -9.12
CA GLY A 116 0.94 11.47 -8.31
C GLY A 116 -0.37 11.75 -7.57
N GLU A 117 -0.63 13.03 -7.34
CA GLU A 117 -1.80 13.48 -6.59
C GLU A 117 -3.12 13.06 -7.23
N GLY A 118 -4.08 12.74 -6.39
CA GLY A 118 -5.44 12.36 -6.73
C GLY A 118 -6.40 12.65 -5.60
N GLU A 119 -7.61 12.10 -5.67
CA GLU A 119 -8.63 12.30 -4.65
C GLU A 119 -9.67 11.19 -4.61
N VAL A 120 -10.26 10.98 -3.43
CA VAL A 120 -11.37 10.06 -3.22
C VAL A 120 -12.50 10.77 -2.49
N SER A 121 -13.68 10.82 -3.11
CA SER A 121 -14.88 11.35 -2.48
C SER A 121 -15.59 10.26 -1.66
N LEU A 122 -15.91 10.58 -0.42
CA LEU A 122 -16.57 9.70 0.53
C LEU A 122 -17.97 10.21 0.82
N GLU A 123 -18.93 9.29 0.85
CA GLU A 123 -20.26 9.55 1.38
C GLU A 123 -20.31 9.06 2.84
N LEU A 124 -20.70 9.94 3.73
CA LEU A 124 -20.83 9.70 5.17
C LEU A 124 -22.30 9.65 5.59
N ASP A 125 -22.54 9.18 6.81
CA ASP A 125 -23.89 9.15 7.38
C ASP A 125 -24.53 10.54 7.41
N GLY A 126 -25.85 10.56 7.20
CA GLY A 126 -26.62 11.81 7.13
C GLY A 126 -26.47 12.60 5.83
N GLY A 127 -25.97 11.97 4.75
CA GLY A 127 -25.83 12.60 3.42
C GLY A 127 -24.69 13.63 3.34
N ARG A 128 -23.76 13.58 4.27
CA ARG A 128 -22.52 14.37 4.23
C ARG A 128 -21.55 13.77 3.22
N SER A 129 -20.76 14.59 2.57
CA SER A 129 -19.64 14.15 1.75
C SER A 129 -18.34 14.82 2.16
N VAL A 130 -17.23 14.10 2.02
CA VAL A 130 -15.90 14.62 2.24
C VAL A 130 -14.98 14.09 1.15
N THR A 131 -14.03 14.90 0.71
CA THR A 131 -13.00 14.49 -0.25
C THR A 131 -11.68 14.36 0.47
N ILE A 132 -11.03 13.20 0.33
CA ILE A 132 -9.70 12.92 0.87
C ILE A 132 -8.71 12.94 -0.28
N GLY A 133 -7.70 13.77 -0.16
CA GLY A 133 -6.61 13.85 -1.12
C GLY A 133 -5.73 12.59 -1.06
N ILE A 134 -5.26 12.16 -2.22
CA ILE A 134 -4.20 11.17 -2.37
C ILE A 134 -2.91 11.94 -2.65
N GLU A 135 -1.88 11.69 -1.89
CA GLU A 135 -0.55 12.26 -2.11
C GLU A 135 0.14 11.58 -3.29
N ARG A 136 0.11 10.25 -3.29
CA ARG A 136 0.69 9.40 -4.33
C ARG A 136 0.21 7.96 -4.22
N LEU A 137 0.41 7.21 -5.30
CA LEU A 137 0.48 5.76 -5.29
C LEU A 137 1.81 5.34 -5.91
N HIS A 138 2.52 4.47 -5.25
CA HIS A 138 3.77 3.95 -5.77
C HIS A 138 3.82 2.42 -5.72
N LEU A 139 4.70 1.84 -6.53
CA LEU A 139 4.98 0.41 -6.57
C LEU A 139 6.19 0.10 -5.71
N GLU A 140 6.10 -1.00 -4.97
CA GLU A 140 7.20 -1.53 -4.18
C GLU A 140 7.15 -3.05 -4.04
N GLN A 141 8.22 -3.65 -3.53
CA GLN A 141 8.29 -5.07 -3.24
C GLN A 141 7.71 -5.37 -1.85
N ASP A 142 6.92 -6.44 -1.76
CA ASP A 142 6.56 -7.01 -0.47
C ASP A 142 7.75 -7.76 0.15
N ALA A 143 7.81 -7.83 1.47
CA ALA A 143 8.76 -8.63 2.22
C ALA A 143 8.31 -10.10 2.30
N GLY A 144 9.22 -11.00 2.65
CA GLY A 144 8.91 -12.39 2.97
C GLY A 144 8.08 -12.53 4.26
N LYS A 145 8.06 -13.72 4.79
CA LYS A 145 7.36 -14.04 6.04
C LYS A 145 8.31 -14.74 7.01
N LEU A 146 8.27 -14.33 8.28
CA LEU A 146 8.96 -15.04 9.37
C LEU A 146 7.99 -16.01 10.04
N LEU A 147 8.40 -17.25 10.22
CA LEU A 147 7.64 -18.31 10.86
C LEU A 147 8.27 -18.59 12.23
N HIS A 148 7.52 -18.28 13.30
CA HIS A 148 7.99 -18.37 14.69
C HIS A 148 7.38 -19.55 15.46
N ASP A 149 6.42 -20.23 14.89
CA ASP A 149 5.59 -21.28 15.50
C ASP A 149 6.19 -22.69 15.37
N GLN A 150 7.18 -22.87 14.51
CA GLN A 150 7.75 -24.19 14.19
C GLN A 150 8.88 -24.62 15.15
N SER A 151 9.47 -23.70 15.89
CA SER A 151 10.55 -23.98 16.83
C SER A 151 10.59 -22.98 17.98
N PRO A 152 10.87 -23.40 19.23
CA PRO A 152 11.00 -22.47 20.35
C PRO A 152 12.29 -21.64 20.33
N THR A 153 13.27 -22.01 19.51
CA THR A 153 14.62 -21.39 19.48
C THR A 153 15.04 -20.87 18.12
N MET A 154 14.28 -21.13 17.06
CA MET A 154 14.60 -20.73 15.69
C MET A 154 13.40 -20.09 15.02
N SER A 155 13.66 -19.10 14.17
CA SER A 155 12.69 -18.57 13.22
C SER A 155 13.05 -19.03 11.82
N TYR A 156 12.06 -19.43 11.06
CA TYR A 156 12.24 -19.83 9.66
C TYR A 156 11.79 -18.70 8.74
N VAL A 157 12.36 -18.65 7.56
CA VAL A 157 12.05 -17.61 6.56
C VAL A 157 11.32 -18.26 5.39
N ASP A 158 10.16 -17.75 5.06
CA ASP A 158 9.40 -18.07 3.85
C ASP A 158 9.43 -16.87 2.89
N LEU A 159 10.09 -17.03 1.75
CA LEU A 159 10.26 -16.00 0.73
C LEU A 159 9.19 -16.06 -0.36
N ASN A 160 8.14 -16.85 -0.22
CA ASN A 160 7.08 -16.93 -1.23
C ASN A 160 6.44 -15.58 -1.51
N ARG A 161 6.24 -14.75 -0.48
CA ARG A 161 5.72 -13.40 -0.61
C ARG A 161 6.77 -12.36 -1.03
N CYS A 162 8.05 -12.60 -0.72
CA CYS A 162 9.14 -11.67 -1.03
C CYS A 162 9.15 -11.29 -2.52
N GLY A 163 9.10 -10.01 -2.82
CA GLY A 163 9.08 -9.50 -4.20
C GLY A 163 7.70 -9.49 -4.88
N VAL A 164 6.63 -9.92 -4.21
CA VAL A 164 5.25 -9.66 -4.69
C VAL A 164 5.05 -8.16 -4.82
N ALA A 165 4.36 -7.71 -5.87
CA ALA A 165 4.15 -6.30 -6.09
C ALA A 165 3.12 -5.74 -5.10
N LEU A 166 3.47 -4.65 -4.41
CA LEU A 166 2.58 -3.83 -3.61
C LEU A 166 2.33 -2.49 -4.30
N MET A 167 1.11 -2.01 -4.22
CA MET A 167 0.76 -0.62 -4.38
C MET A 167 0.62 -0.01 -2.99
N GLU A 168 1.44 0.97 -2.66
CA GLU A 168 1.25 1.80 -1.47
C GLU A 168 0.53 3.07 -1.85
N ILE A 169 -0.67 3.27 -1.29
CA ILE A 169 -1.55 4.42 -1.52
C ILE A 169 -1.48 5.30 -0.28
N VAL A 170 -0.87 6.48 -0.43
CA VAL A 170 -0.66 7.44 0.65
C VAL A 170 -1.70 8.54 0.55
N SER A 171 -2.51 8.73 1.60
CA SER A 171 -3.46 9.84 1.66
C SER A 171 -2.78 11.14 2.11
N LYS A 172 -3.37 12.27 1.77
CA LYS A 172 -3.10 13.53 2.47
C LYS A 172 -3.70 13.45 3.89
N PRO A 173 -3.22 14.26 4.83
CA PRO A 173 -3.72 14.27 6.22
C PRO A 173 -5.06 15.02 6.34
N ASP A 174 -6.05 14.58 5.57
CA ASP A 174 -7.36 15.24 5.45
C ASP A 174 -8.43 14.59 6.34
N ILE A 175 -8.16 13.40 6.87
CA ILE A 175 -9.09 12.63 7.71
C ILE A 175 -9.12 13.25 9.12
N ARG A 176 -10.30 13.38 9.70
CA ARG A 176 -10.51 14.05 11.00
C ARG A 176 -11.15 13.19 12.08
N ASP A 177 -11.70 12.04 11.72
CA ASP A 177 -12.35 11.14 12.67
C ASP A 177 -12.37 9.69 12.18
N ALA A 178 -12.79 8.78 13.06
CA ALA A 178 -12.83 7.34 12.78
C ALA A 178 -13.90 6.97 11.73
N GLU A 179 -15.00 7.74 11.60
CA GLU A 179 -16.02 7.52 10.58
C GLU A 179 -15.42 7.74 9.18
N GLN A 180 -14.71 8.86 9.00
CA GLN A 180 -14.02 9.18 7.76
C GLN A 180 -12.93 8.16 7.43
N ALA A 181 -12.12 7.74 8.42
CA ALA A 181 -11.08 6.73 8.24
C ALA A 181 -11.68 5.39 7.77
N LYS A 182 -12.74 4.92 8.43
CA LYS A 182 -13.46 3.71 8.02
C LYS A 182 -14.06 3.83 6.62
N ALA A 183 -14.68 4.95 6.30
CA ALA A 183 -15.28 5.20 5.00
C ALA A 183 -14.21 5.22 3.90
N TYR A 184 -13.06 5.85 4.15
CA TYR A 184 -11.92 5.90 3.24
C TYR A 184 -11.39 4.50 2.88
N VAL A 185 -11.07 3.69 3.89
CA VAL A 185 -10.57 2.33 3.71
C VAL A 185 -11.59 1.45 2.97
N THR A 186 -12.87 1.59 3.32
CA THR A 186 -13.97 0.86 2.67
C THR A 186 -14.12 1.27 1.19
N LYS A 187 -14.02 2.56 0.91
CA LYS A 187 -14.11 3.09 -0.46
C LYS A 187 -12.93 2.63 -1.31
N LEU A 188 -11.69 2.73 -0.79
CA LEU A 188 -10.51 2.24 -1.48
C LEU A 188 -10.63 0.75 -1.81
N ARG A 189 -11.02 -0.07 -0.83
CA ARG A 189 -11.24 -1.51 -1.07
C ARG A 189 -12.24 -1.75 -2.20
N SER A 190 -13.32 -0.99 -2.23
CA SER A 190 -14.34 -1.11 -3.26
C SER A 190 -13.81 -0.75 -4.64
N ILE A 191 -13.01 0.34 -4.75
CA ILE A 191 -12.36 0.76 -5.99
C ILE A 191 -11.40 -0.32 -6.49
N LEU A 192 -10.48 -0.80 -5.64
CA LEU A 192 -9.48 -1.80 -5.98
C LEU A 192 -10.11 -3.11 -6.47
N ARG A 193 -11.16 -3.57 -5.79
CA ARG A 193 -11.91 -4.77 -6.18
C ARG A 193 -12.69 -4.58 -7.48
N TYR A 194 -13.32 -3.42 -7.67
CA TYR A 194 -14.05 -3.11 -8.89
C TYR A 194 -13.12 -3.09 -10.12
N LEU A 195 -11.93 -2.52 -9.96
CA LEU A 195 -10.91 -2.47 -11.00
C LEU A 195 -10.20 -3.83 -11.20
N GLY A 196 -10.32 -4.76 -10.25
CA GLY A 196 -9.62 -6.03 -10.27
C GLY A 196 -8.12 -5.93 -10.00
N THR A 197 -7.64 -4.80 -9.47
CA THR A 197 -6.22 -4.55 -9.22
C THR A 197 -5.71 -5.09 -7.88
N CYS A 198 -6.62 -5.40 -6.94
CA CYS A 198 -6.37 -6.12 -5.70
C CYS A 198 -7.63 -6.87 -5.29
N ASP A 199 -7.49 -8.05 -4.70
CA ASP A 199 -8.64 -8.83 -4.18
C ASP A 199 -9.21 -8.23 -2.88
N GLY A 200 -8.42 -7.43 -2.18
CA GLY A 200 -8.78 -6.78 -0.92
C GLY A 200 -9.01 -7.76 0.22
N ASP A 201 -8.39 -8.95 0.15
CA ASP A 201 -8.50 -9.99 1.16
C ASP A 201 -7.46 -9.78 2.26
N MET A 202 -7.92 -9.32 3.43
CA MET A 202 -7.05 -9.06 4.59
C MET A 202 -6.56 -10.36 5.26
N GLU A 203 -7.33 -11.44 5.20
CA GLU A 203 -6.95 -12.71 5.82
C GLU A 203 -5.78 -13.36 5.09
N LYS A 204 -5.69 -13.16 3.79
CA LYS A 204 -4.52 -13.57 2.98
C LYS A 204 -3.34 -12.61 3.08
N GLY A 205 -3.51 -11.45 3.73
CA GLY A 205 -2.51 -10.40 3.76
C GLY A 205 -2.40 -9.61 2.46
N SER A 206 -3.38 -9.73 1.54
CA SER A 206 -3.38 -8.99 0.27
C SER A 206 -3.61 -7.49 0.46
N ARG A 207 -4.01 -7.06 1.65
CA ARG A 207 -4.16 -5.65 2.02
C ARG A 207 -3.81 -5.44 3.49
N SER A 208 -3.10 -4.35 3.76
CA SER A 208 -2.84 -3.84 5.11
C SER A 208 -2.99 -2.31 5.15
N GLU A 209 -3.23 -1.76 6.33
CA GLU A 209 -3.30 -0.32 6.53
C GLU A 209 -2.40 0.08 7.69
N GLU A 210 -1.66 1.18 7.50
CA GLU A 210 -0.95 1.91 8.54
C GLU A 210 -1.53 3.32 8.66
N HIS A 211 -1.52 3.86 9.86
CA HIS A 211 -2.02 5.22 10.10
C HIS A 211 -1.06 6.01 10.99
N THR A 212 -0.89 7.25 10.64
CA THR A 212 -0.30 8.27 11.51
C THR A 212 -1.41 9.20 11.97
N SER A 213 -1.50 9.44 13.28
CA SER A 213 -2.44 10.41 13.86
C SER A 213 -1.67 11.42 14.69
N GLU A 214 -1.95 12.70 14.48
CA GLU A 214 -1.37 13.81 15.22
C GLU A 214 -2.48 14.70 15.79
N LEU A 215 -2.21 15.33 16.94
CA LEU A 215 -3.00 16.44 17.47
C LEU A 215 -2.33 17.74 17.05
N GLN A 216 -3.05 18.57 16.31
CA GLN A 216 -2.64 19.90 15.87
C GLN A 216 -3.49 21.00 16.47
#